data_57250faef2191874f732c395eebc7040
#
_entry.id   57250faef2191874f732c395eebc7040
#
_cell.length_a   1.000
_cell.length_b   1.000
_cell.length_c   1.000
_cell.angle_alpha   90.00
_cell.angle_beta   90.00
_cell.angle_gamma   90.00
#
_symmetry.space_group_name_H-M   'P 1'
#
loop_
_entity.id
_entity.type
_entity.pdbx_description
1 polymer ?
#
loop_
_entity_poly.entity_id
_entity_poly.type
_entity_poly.pdbx_seq_one_letter_code
_entity_poly.pdbx_strand_id
1 'polypeptide(L)'
;LLSTSTGDGIGWRVDLRLRPDPRATAVSIQREAALGYYESIARTWERAAFIRARPVAGDIAMGEQFLADIQPFVWRRTLDYTVMDDMKVMLRRPTGATGWEGFNLKTGPNGIRNIEFLTHVLQLVGGGRVETLRDGSTLPALAALATEQWISEAQRDRLSTLYLELRRTEHRLQMIADAQTHALPRTMEGIGEAACFMGHEGDRPFLQALETVLAEAVSYTHLTLPTI
;
A
#
# COMPACT_ATOMS: atom_id res chain seq x y z
N LEU A 1 23.37 0.85 11.14
CA LEU A 1 22.94 1.96 12.00
C LEU A 1 21.41 2.09 12.04
N LEU A 2 20.72 2.31 10.92
CA LEU A 2 19.28 2.62 10.91
C LEU A 2 18.39 1.51 11.46
N SER A 3 18.74 0.23 11.25
CA SER A 3 17.95 -0.94 11.68
C SER A 3 18.55 -1.67 12.87
N THR A 4 19.58 -1.12 13.50
CA THR A 4 20.23 -1.75 14.67
C THR A 4 19.34 -1.57 15.90
N SER A 5 19.05 -2.67 16.59
CA SER A 5 18.39 -2.61 17.90
C SER A 5 19.39 -2.09 18.94
N THR A 6 18.98 -1.06 19.65
CA THR A 6 19.72 -0.46 20.77
C THR A 6 18.97 -0.71 22.08
N GLY A 7 19.53 -0.29 23.20
CA GLY A 7 18.82 -0.31 24.51
C GLY A 7 17.52 0.49 24.51
N ASP A 8 17.40 1.49 23.61
CA ASP A 8 16.24 2.37 23.45
C ASP A 8 15.27 1.87 22.34
N GLY A 9 15.50 0.67 21.78
CA GLY A 9 14.67 0.08 20.73
C GLY A 9 15.27 0.16 19.32
N ILE A 10 14.43 0.06 18.29
CA ILE A 10 14.79 0.12 16.88
C ILE A 10 14.44 1.50 16.33
N GLY A 11 15.43 2.24 15.81
CA GLY A 11 15.20 3.57 15.26
C GLY A 11 14.30 3.57 14.03
N TRP A 12 14.65 2.77 12.99
CA TRP A 12 13.92 2.71 11.73
C TRP A 12 13.84 1.28 11.20
N ARG A 13 12.69 0.92 10.66
CA ARG A 13 12.56 -0.32 9.89
C ARG A 13 13.05 -0.10 8.48
N VAL A 14 14.13 -0.80 8.11
CA VAL A 14 14.71 -0.75 6.76
C VAL A 14 14.28 -1.98 5.98
N ASP A 15 13.74 -1.77 4.78
CA ASP A 15 13.40 -2.83 3.83
C ASP A 15 14.17 -2.61 2.53
N LEU A 16 15.10 -3.51 2.23
CA LEU A 16 15.97 -3.45 1.06
C LEU A 16 15.49 -4.33 -0.10
N ARG A 17 14.28 -4.89 -0.02
CA ARG A 17 13.78 -5.84 -1.03
C ARG A 17 13.37 -5.18 -2.34
N LEU A 18 13.13 -3.87 -2.35
CA LEU A 18 12.68 -3.12 -3.54
C LEU A 18 13.81 -2.62 -4.43
N ARG A 19 15.09 -2.92 -4.10
CA ARG A 19 16.20 -2.59 -4.99
C ARG A 19 16.27 -3.56 -6.19
N PRO A 20 16.93 -3.18 -7.30
CA PRO A 20 17.11 -4.08 -8.44
C PRO A 20 17.74 -5.40 -8.03
N ASP A 21 17.10 -6.50 -8.36
CA ASP A 21 17.53 -7.87 -8.03
C ASP A 21 18.21 -8.00 -6.64
N PRO A 22 17.45 -7.94 -5.53
CA PRO A 22 18.01 -7.88 -4.18
C PRO A 22 18.82 -9.12 -3.77
N ARG A 23 18.77 -10.20 -4.57
CA ARG A 23 19.53 -11.42 -4.33
C ARG A 23 20.90 -11.39 -5.00
N ALA A 24 21.04 -10.67 -6.11
CA ALA A 24 22.24 -10.65 -6.92
C ALA A 24 23.02 -9.33 -6.83
N THR A 25 22.41 -8.25 -6.35
CA THR A 25 23.03 -6.92 -6.35
C THR A 25 23.45 -6.45 -4.95
N ALA A 26 24.48 -5.62 -4.90
CA ALA A 26 24.91 -4.92 -3.69
C ALA A 26 23.82 -3.94 -3.20
N VAL A 27 23.94 -3.46 -1.96
CA VAL A 27 23.00 -2.48 -1.38
C VAL A 27 22.98 -1.18 -2.17
N SER A 28 24.14 -0.76 -2.69
CA SER A 28 24.29 0.37 -3.61
C SER A 28 24.62 -0.15 -5.01
N ILE A 29 24.02 0.47 -6.02
CA ILE A 29 24.21 0.12 -7.44
C ILE A 29 24.41 1.43 -8.22
N GLN A 30 25.21 1.39 -9.26
CA GLN A 30 25.40 2.52 -10.16
C GLN A 30 24.07 2.89 -10.83
N ARG A 31 23.84 4.20 -11.02
CA ARG A 31 22.62 4.74 -11.63
C ARG A 31 22.30 4.10 -12.98
N GLU A 32 23.30 4.02 -13.85
CA GLU A 32 23.17 3.46 -15.21
C GLU A 32 22.77 1.98 -15.16
N ALA A 33 23.34 1.20 -14.25
CA ALA A 33 23.00 -0.19 -14.06
C ALA A 33 21.55 -0.36 -13.51
N ALA A 34 21.11 0.53 -12.63
CA ALA A 34 19.74 0.55 -12.15
C ALA A 34 18.76 0.90 -13.27
N LEU A 35 19.03 1.90 -14.08
CA LEU A 35 18.20 2.27 -15.24
C LEU A 35 18.08 1.10 -16.23
N GLY A 36 19.21 0.50 -16.61
CA GLY A 36 19.20 -0.67 -17.50
C GLY A 36 18.37 -1.86 -16.96
N TYR A 37 18.38 -2.08 -15.64
CA TYR A 37 17.54 -3.08 -15.01
C TYR A 37 16.06 -2.76 -15.17
N TYR A 38 15.63 -1.53 -14.86
CA TYR A 38 14.21 -1.12 -14.94
C TYR A 38 13.69 -1.05 -16.38
N GLU A 39 14.56 -0.76 -17.33
CA GLU A 39 14.20 -0.76 -18.76
C GLU A 39 14.02 -2.17 -19.34
N SER A 40 14.78 -3.16 -18.87
CA SER A 40 14.92 -4.44 -19.55
C SER A 40 14.39 -5.65 -18.77
N ILE A 41 14.52 -5.66 -17.44
CA ILE A 41 14.34 -6.86 -16.61
C ILE A 41 13.20 -6.69 -15.60
N ALA A 42 12.96 -5.46 -15.14
CA ALA A 42 12.04 -5.18 -14.05
C ALA A 42 10.60 -5.61 -14.35
N ARG A 43 9.94 -6.09 -13.31
CA ARG A 43 8.57 -6.60 -13.37
C ARG A 43 7.56 -5.49 -13.16
N THR A 44 6.35 -5.73 -13.64
CA THR A 44 5.23 -4.77 -13.54
C THR A 44 4.93 -4.32 -12.11
N TRP A 45 5.03 -5.19 -11.12
CA TRP A 45 4.77 -4.81 -9.72
C TRP A 45 5.79 -3.81 -9.16
N GLU A 46 7.01 -3.75 -9.72
CA GLU A 46 8.03 -2.77 -9.32
C GLU A 46 7.63 -1.35 -9.70
N ARG A 47 6.84 -1.18 -10.77
CA ARG A 47 6.24 0.11 -11.14
C ARG A 47 5.38 0.66 -10.02
N ALA A 48 4.54 -0.18 -9.40
CA ALA A 48 3.70 0.23 -8.27
C ALA A 48 4.53 0.70 -7.06
N ALA A 49 5.69 0.09 -6.82
CA ALA A 49 6.60 0.51 -5.76
C ALA A 49 7.15 1.93 -5.99
N PHE A 50 7.41 2.30 -7.24
CA PHE A 50 7.92 3.63 -7.59
C PHE A 50 6.90 4.76 -7.52
N ILE A 51 5.60 4.48 -7.47
CA ILE A 51 4.57 5.52 -7.27
C ILE A 51 4.87 6.36 -6.02
N ARG A 52 5.39 5.71 -4.96
CA ARG A 52 5.70 6.36 -3.68
C ARG A 52 7.20 6.66 -3.48
N ALA A 53 8.01 6.44 -4.49
CA ALA A 53 9.44 6.65 -4.37
C ALA A 53 9.77 8.14 -4.31
N ARG A 54 10.65 8.51 -3.38
CA ARG A 54 11.18 9.87 -3.24
C ARG A 54 12.58 9.82 -2.63
N PRO A 55 13.52 10.66 -3.05
CA PRO A 55 14.78 10.80 -2.37
C PRO A 55 14.57 11.48 -1.01
N VAL A 56 15.22 11.00 0.04
CA VAL A 56 15.03 11.50 1.41
C VAL A 56 16.34 11.89 2.11
N ALA A 57 17.50 11.51 1.55
CA ALA A 57 18.81 11.82 2.09
C ALA A 57 19.90 11.65 1.02
N GLY A 58 21.09 12.17 1.28
CA GLY A 58 22.21 12.13 0.35
C GLY A 58 22.09 13.18 -0.75
N ASP A 59 22.48 12.82 -1.98
CA ASP A 59 22.33 13.69 -3.14
C ASP A 59 20.89 13.65 -3.67
N ILE A 60 20.09 14.59 -3.17
CA ILE A 60 18.66 14.71 -3.53
C ILE A 60 18.50 14.99 -5.02
N ALA A 61 19.34 15.83 -5.61
CA ALA A 61 19.26 16.19 -7.03
C ALA A 61 19.49 14.97 -7.92
N MET A 62 20.49 14.16 -7.60
CA MET A 62 20.73 12.88 -8.29
C MET A 62 19.54 11.93 -8.14
N GLY A 63 18.93 11.86 -6.96
CA GLY A 63 17.74 11.04 -6.72
C GLY A 63 16.53 11.50 -7.53
N GLU A 64 16.28 12.81 -7.60
CA GLU A 64 15.22 13.40 -8.42
C GLU A 64 15.46 13.14 -9.91
N GLN A 65 16.69 13.28 -10.37
CA GLN A 65 17.05 12.98 -11.76
C GLN A 65 16.82 11.49 -12.08
N PHE A 66 17.20 10.58 -11.17
CA PHE A 66 16.93 9.15 -11.35
C PHE A 66 15.41 8.87 -11.45
N LEU A 67 14.59 9.48 -10.60
CA LEU A 67 13.14 9.33 -10.68
C LEU A 67 12.57 9.92 -11.98
N ALA A 68 13.12 11.01 -12.48
CA ALA A 68 12.74 11.57 -13.78
C ALA A 68 13.08 10.60 -14.94
N ASP A 69 14.26 10.00 -14.92
CA ASP A 69 14.70 9.07 -15.97
C ASP A 69 13.88 7.77 -15.98
N ILE A 70 13.38 7.31 -14.81
CA ILE A 70 12.57 6.09 -14.70
C ILE A 70 11.09 6.32 -15.02
N GLN A 71 10.65 7.56 -15.21
CA GLN A 71 9.24 7.90 -15.52
C GLN A 71 8.64 7.05 -16.67
N PRO A 72 9.33 6.81 -17.80
CA PRO A 72 8.79 6.00 -18.88
C PRO A 72 8.52 4.54 -18.49
N PHE A 73 9.30 3.99 -17.55
CA PHE A 73 9.06 2.67 -17.00
C PHE A 73 7.82 2.65 -16.09
N VAL A 74 7.68 3.63 -15.20
CA VAL A 74 6.58 3.69 -14.23
C VAL A 74 5.27 4.02 -14.93
N TRP A 75 5.25 5.06 -15.77
CA TRP A 75 4.06 5.65 -16.37
C TRP A 75 3.99 5.38 -17.87
N ARG A 76 3.67 4.14 -18.24
CA ARG A 76 3.54 3.75 -19.64
C ARG A 76 2.31 4.39 -20.26
N ARG A 77 2.47 4.96 -21.48
CA ARG A 77 1.35 5.54 -22.25
C ARG A 77 0.42 4.49 -22.85
N THR A 78 0.91 3.30 -23.09
CA THR A 78 0.11 2.17 -23.56
C THR A 78 -0.57 1.48 -22.40
N LEU A 79 -1.87 1.22 -22.54
CA LEU A 79 -2.63 0.43 -21.57
C LEU A 79 -2.03 -0.98 -21.51
N ASP A 80 -1.43 -1.28 -20.40
CA ASP A 80 -0.85 -2.58 -20.12
C ASP A 80 -1.82 -3.36 -19.23
N TYR A 81 -2.70 -4.12 -19.84
CA TYR A 81 -3.69 -4.94 -19.12
C TYR A 81 -3.04 -6.04 -18.26
N THR A 82 -1.77 -6.40 -18.53
CA THR A 82 -1.05 -7.40 -17.73
C THR A 82 -0.79 -6.90 -16.31
N VAL A 83 -0.69 -5.56 -16.12
CA VAL A 83 -0.62 -4.93 -14.78
C VAL A 83 -1.76 -5.40 -13.89
N MET A 84 -2.95 -5.48 -14.46
CA MET A 84 -4.16 -5.83 -13.71
C MET A 84 -4.15 -7.27 -13.26
N ASP A 85 -3.70 -8.18 -14.13
CA ASP A 85 -3.67 -9.60 -13.82
C ASP A 85 -2.55 -9.93 -12.83
N ASP A 86 -1.38 -9.34 -12.99
CA ASP A 86 -0.27 -9.44 -12.04
C ASP A 86 -0.68 -8.93 -10.64
N MET A 87 -1.39 -7.79 -10.58
CA MET A 87 -1.84 -7.22 -9.32
C MET A 87 -2.99 -8.02 -8.69
N LYS A 88 -3.92 -8.57 -9.48
CA LYS A 88 -4.95 -9.50 -8.98
C LYS A 88 -4.33 -10.75 -8.35
N VAL A 89 -3.28 -11.30 -8.95
CA VAL A 89 -2.54 -12.44 -8.40
C VAL A 89 -1.90 -12.07 -7.05
N MET A 90 -1.36 -10.87 -6.92
CA MET A 90 -0.78 -10.38 -5.66
C MET A 90 -1.83 -10.17 -4.56
N LEU A 91 -3.05 -9.74 -4.91
CA LEU A 91 -4.17 -9.57 -3.97
C LEU A 91 -4.74 -10.91 -3.50
N ARG A 92 -4.72 -11.95 -4.35
CA ARG A 92 -5.29 -13.26 -4.05
C ARG A 92 -4.42 -14.14 -3.14
N ARG A 93 -3.26 -13.69 -2.69
CA ARG A 93 -2.43 -14.48 -1.76
C ARG A 93 -3.17 -14.66 -0.44
N PRO A 94 -3.52 -15.90 -0.06
CA PRO A 94 -4.23 -16.16 1.19
C PRO A 94 -3.32 -15.74 2.35
N THR A 95 -3.81 -14.85 3.19
CA THR A 95 -3.23 -14.61 4.50
C THR A 95 -3.93 -15.59 5.43
N GLY A 96 -3.19 -16.54 5.98
CA GLY A 96 -3.69 -17.75 6.62
C GLY A 96 -4.40 -17.62 7.96
N ALA A 97 -5.11 -16.54 8.25
CA ALA A 97 -5.95 -16.44 9.45
C ALA A 97 -7.42 -16.70 9.09
N THR A 98 -8.00 -17.74 9.66
CA THR A 98 -9.41 -18.12 9.52
C THR A 98 -10.31 -17.49 10.60
N GLY A 99 -9.82 -16.49 11.36
CA GLY A 99 -10.53 -15.83 12.44
C GLY A 99 -9.97 -14.43 12.71
N TRP A 100 -10.48 -13.80 13.77
CA TRP A 100 -10.07 -12.46 14.17
C TRP A 100 -8.72 -12.44 14.90
N GLU A 101 -8.37 -13.52 15.59
CA GLU A 101 -7.12 -13.64 16.33
C GLU A 101 -5.92 -13.58 15.39
N GLY A 102 -5.10 -12.53 15.55
CA GLY A 102 -3.99 -12.27 14.66
C GLY A 102 -4.36 -11.80 13.26
N PHE A 103 -5.62 -11.42 13.01
CA PHE A 103 -6.06 -10.88 11.71
C PHE A 103 -5.22 -9.65 11.33
N ASN A 104 -4.66 -9.67 10.14
CA ASN A 104 -3.78 -8.61 9.67
C ASN A 104 -4.56 -7.55 8.89
N LEU A 105 -4.74 -6.36 9.47
CA LEU A 105 -5.49 -5.23 8.88
C LEU A 105 -4.88 -4.73 7.56
N LYS A 106 -3.57 -4.90 7.37
CA LYS A 106 -2.89 -4.42 6.18
C LYS A 106 -2.96 -5.42 5.03
N THR A 107 -2.61 -6.68 5.31
CA THR A 107 -2.47 -7.72 4.28
C THR A 107 -3.58 -8.77 4.30
N GLY A 108 -4.45 -8.72 5.29
CA GLY A 108 -5.64 -9.56 5.37
C GLY A 108 -6.64 -9.25 4.24
N PRO A 109 -7.62 -10.13 4.05
CA PRO A 109 -8.65 -9.91 3.05
C PRO A 109 -9.32 -8.56 3.24
N ASN A 110 -9.44 -7.80 2.16
CA ASN A 110 -10.10 -6.49 2.11
C ASN A 110 -9.49 -5.41 3.01
N GLY A 111 -8.26 -5.64 3.49
CA GLY A 111 -7.55 -4.70 4.33
C GLY A 111 -6.98 -3.50 3.57
N ILE A 112 -6.18 -2.71 4.27
CA ILE A 112 -5.57 -1.46 3.78
C ILE A 112 -4.92 -1.64 2.40
N ARG A 113 -4.18 -2.74 2.22
CA ARG A 113 -3.45 -3.05 0.98
C ARG A 113 -4.37 -3.18 -0.24
N ASN A 114 -5.59 -3.65 -0.05
CA ASN A 114 -6.54 -3.79 -1.16
C ASN A 114 -6.96 -2.43 -1.72
N ILE A 115 -7.22 -1.46 -0.84
CA ILE A 115 -7.55 -0.08 -1.24
C ILE A 115 -6.34 0.58 -1.91
N GLU A 116 -5.15 0.45 -1.31
CA GLU A 116 -3.92 0.97 -1.90
C GLU A 116 -3.64 0.38 -3.28
N PHE A 117 -3.84 -0.93 -3.46
CA PHE A 117 -3.63 -1.60 -4.74
C PHE A 117 -4.63 -1.18 -5.81
N LEU A 118 -5.91 -1.07 -5.47
CA LEU A 118 -6.90 -0.52 -6.39
C LEU A 118 -6.47 0.86 -6.89
N THR A 119 -6.08 1.74 -5.97
CA THR A 119 -5.60 3.08 -6.29
C THR A 119 -4.39 3.02 -7.23
N HIS A 120 -3.37 2.22 -6.89
CA HIS A 120 -2.16 2.09 -7.72
C HIS A 120 -2.45 1.50 -9.10
N VAL A 121 -3.37 0.53 -9.22
CA VAL A 121 -3.76 -0.01 -10.53
C VAL A 121 -4.34 1.08 -11.41
N LEU A 122 -5.30 1.85 -10.89
CA LEU A 122 -5.93 2.93 -11.64
C LEU A 122 -4.92 4.02 -12.02
N GLN A 123 -3.99 4.35 -11.10
CA GLN A 123 -2.89 5.27 -11.37
C GLN A 123 -1.97 4.76 -12.49
N LEU A 124 -1.56 3.49 -12.45
CA LEU A 124 -0.68 2.91 -13.47
C LEU A 124 -1.35 2.81 -14.84
N VAL A 125 -2.66 2.62 -14.88
CA VAL A 125 -3.44 2.58 -16.14
C VAL A 125 -3.60 3.99 -16.71
N GLY A 126 -3.96 4.98 -15.90
CA GLY A 126 -4.25 6.36 -16.33
C GLY A 126 -3.06 7.28 -16.37
N GLY A 127 -2.13 7.13 -15.43
CA GLY A 127 -1.05 8.10 -15.15
C GLY A 127 -0.02 8.27 -16.25
N GLY A 128 0.04 7.36 -17.23
CA GLY A 128 0.86 7.54 -18.42
C GLY A 128 0.35 8.66 -19.35
N ARG A 129 -0.93 9.01 -19.26
CA ARG A 129 -1.59 10.06 -20.06
C ARG A 129 -2.00 11.27 -19.23
N VAL A 130 -2.34 11.05 -17.96
CA VAL A 130 -2.89 12.05 -17.03
C VAL A 130 -1.94 12.19 -15.84
N GLU A 131 -1.17 13.27 -15.83
CA GLU A 131 -0.12 13.49 -14.80
C GLU A 131 -0.69 13.74 -13.41
N THR A 132 -1.87 14.32 -13.30
CA THR A 132 -2.58 14.57 -12.04
C THR A 132 -2.83 13.29 -11.24
N LEU A 133 -2.83 12.11 -11.88
CA LEU A 133 -2.99 10.81 -11.24
C LEU A 133 -1.72 10.27 -10.56
N ARG A 134 -0.58 10.96 -10.66
CA ARG A 134 0.73 10.43 -10.22
C ARG A 134 1.07 10.73 -8.74
N ASP A 135 0.11 11.16 -7.93
CA ASP A 135 0.36 11.42 -6.51
C ASP A 135 0.73 10.13 -5.75
N GLY A 136 1.80 10.18 -4.95
CA GLY A 136 2.29 9.05 -4.16
C GLY A 136 1.45 8.73 -2.92
N SER A 137 0.48 9.58 -2.56
CA SER A 137 -0.35 9.44 -1.36
C SER A 137 -1.75 8.94 -1.71
N THR A 138 -2.27 7.97 -0.97
CA THR A 138 -3.53 7.28 -1.32
C THR A 138 -4.74 8.23 -1.38
N LEU A 139 -4.91 9.11 -0.39
CA LEU A 139 -6.09 10.02 -0.36
C LEU A 139 -6.06 11.06 -1.47
N PRO A 140 -4.95 11.79 -1.72
CA PRO A 140 -4.84 12.66 -2.89
C PRO A 140 -5.01 11.93 -4.21
N ALA A 141 -4.47 10.71 -4.34
CA ALA A 141 -4.64 9.90 -5.54
C ALA A 141 -6.12 9.51 -5.78
N LEU A 142 -6.87 9.13 -4.73
CA LEU A 142 -8.31 8.88 -4.83
C LEU A 142 -9.07 10.15 -5.25
N ALA A 143 -8.69 11.31 -4.73
CA ALA A 143 -9.29 12.59 -5.12
C ALA A 143 -9.02 12.91 -6.60
N ALA A 144 -7.78 12.73 -7.07
CA ALA A 144 -7.42 12.91 -8.46
C ALA A 144 -8.17 11.93 -9.39
N LEU A 145 -8.29 10.67 -8.99
CA LEU A 145 -9.06 9.67 -9.74
C LEU A 145 -10.53 10.05 -9.89
N ALA A 146 -11.14 10.66 -8.88
CA ALA A 146 -12.51 11.15 -8.97
C ALA A 146 -12.62 12.38 -9.88
N THR A 147 -11.70 13.34 -9.75
CA THR A 147 -11.65 14.53 -10.60
C THR A 147 -11.51 14.17 -12.08
N GLU A 148 -10.69 13.17 -12.39
CA GLU A 148 -10.47 12.67 -13.75
C GLU A 148 -11.52 11.61 -14.18
N GLN A 149 -12.58 11.43 -13.40
CA GLN A 149 -13.72 10.55 -13.68
C GLN A 149 -13.39 9.05 -13.83
N TRP A 150 -12.28 8.59 -13.23
CA TRP A 150 -11.93 7.16 -13.16
C TRP A 150 -12.77 6.42 -12.12
N ILE A 151 -13.19 7.13 -11.08
CA ILE A 151 -14.14 6.68 -10.05
C ILE A 151 -15.16 7.80 -9.79
N SER A 152 -16.32 7.46 -9.24
CA SER A 152 -17.30 8.49 -8.85
C SER A 152 -16.88 9.17 -7.54
N GLU A 153 -17.41 10.39 -7.29
CA GLU A 153 -17.22 11.11 -6.04
C GLU A 153 -17.67 10.27 -4.82
N ALA A 154 -18.78 9.57 -4.94
CA ALA A 154 -19.28 8.68 -3.89
C ALA A 154 -18.30 7.52 -3.60
N GLN A 155 -17.68 6.95 -4.63
CA GLN A 155 -16.66 5.91 -4.48
C GLN A 155 -15.40 6.47 -3.81
N ARG A 156 -14.93 7.66 -4.21
CA ARG A 156 -13.82 8.36 -3.57
C ARG A 156 -14.07 8.56 -2.08
N ASP A 157 -15.22 9.14 -1.73
CA ASP A 157 -15.56 9.45 -0.34
C ASP A 157 -15.61 8.19 0.51
N ARG A 158 -16.22 7.15 -0.04
CA ARG A 158 -16.34 5.89 0.68
C ARG A 158 -15.02 5.16 0.85
N LEU A 159 -14.22 5.02 -0.21
CA LEU A 159 -12.87 4.44 -0.15
C LEU A 159 -11.96 5.21 0.81
N SER A 160 -12.05 6.54 0.83
CA SER A 160 -11.28 7.39 1.74
C SER A 160 -11.68 7.15 3.19
N THR A 161 -12.98 7.05 3.48
CA THR A 161 -13.49 6.74 4.82
C THR A 161 -13.01 5.37 5.30
N LEU A 162 -13.21 4.32 4.50
CA LEU A 162 -12.77 2.96 4.83
C LEU A 162 -11.25 2.88 5.04
N TYR A 163 -10.48 3.53 4.18
CA TYR A 163 -9.02 3.61 4.33
C TYR A 163 -8.62 4.26 5.66
N LEU A 164 -9.23 5.40 6.00
CA LEU A 164 -8.93 6.12 7.24
C LEU A 164 -9.34 5.32 8.49
N GLU A 165 -10.46 4.62 8.46
CA GLU A 165 -10.90 3.77 9.57
C GLU A 165 -9.92 2.62 9.81
N LEU A 166 -9.51 1.91 8.76
CA LEU A 166 -8.52 0.84 8.85
C LEU A 166 -7.15 1.36 9.33
N ARG A 167 -6.70 2.52 8.84
CA ARG A 167 -5.44 3.15 9.26
C ARG A 167 -5.48 3.62 10.70
N ARG A 168 -6.61 4.19 11.16
CA ARG A 168 -6.78 4.56 12.57
C ARG A 168 -6.72 3.35 13.50
N THR A 169 -7.38 2.26 13.11
CA THR A 169 -7.34 0.99 13.87
C THR A 169 -5.91 0.46 13.93
N GLU A 170 -5.21 0.39 12.79
CA GLU A 170 -3.82 -0.05 12.72
C GLU A 170 -2.90 0.80 13.61
N HIS A 171 -2.98 2.13 13.54
CA HIS A 171 -2.15 3.02 14.33
C HIS A 171 -2.43 2.87 15.84
N ARG A 172 -3.68 2.70 16.25
CA ARG A 172 -4.02 2.48 17.66
C ARG A 172 -3.47 1.16 18.17
N LEU A 173 -3.50 0.09 17.37
CA LEU A 173 -2.84 -1.18 17.73
C LEU A 173 -1.34 -1.00 17.91
N GLN A 174 -0.69 -0.20 17.09
CA GLN A 174 0.73 0.10 17.23
C GLN A 174 1.05 0.88 18.52
N MET A 175 0.13 1.74 18.97
CA MET A 175 0.31 2.54 20.19
C MET A 175 0.23 1.71 21.48
N ILE A 176 -0.48 0.57 21.50
CA ILE A 176 -0.68 -0.22 22.72
C ILE A 176 0.62 -0.72 23.34
N ALA A 177 1.59 -1.13 22.52
CA ALA A 177 2.86 -1.68 23.00
C ALA A 177 4.07 -1.08 22.27
N ASP A 178 3.91 0.09 21.66
CA ASP A 178 4.90 0.71 20.75
C ASP A 178 5.45 -0.30 19.72
N ALA A 179 4.57 -1.18 19.26
CA ALA A 179 4.92 -2.30 18.39
C ALA A 179 4.60 -1.99 16.93
N GLN A 180 5.51 -2.31 16.03
CA GLN A 180 5.26 -2.25 14.59
C GLN A 180 4.39 -3.43 14.14
N THR A 181 3.14 -3.47 14.61
CA THR A 181 2.17 -4.50 14.25
C THR A 181 1.17 -3.97 13.22
N HIS A 182 0.62 -4.88 12.43
CA HIS A 182 -0.52 -4.65 11.55
C HIS A 182 -1.65 -5.63 11.87
N ALA A 183 -1.48 -6.45 12.90
CA ALA A 183 -2.39 -7.53 13.24
C ALA A 183 -3.11 -7.25 14.55
N LEU A 184 -4.36 -7.72 14.64
CA LEU A 184 -5.07 -7.80 15.88
C LEU A 184 -4.33 -8.71 16.89
N PRO A 185 -4.53 -8.53 18.19
CA PRO A 185 -4.03 -9.46 19.20
C PRO A 185 -4.40 -10.92 18.89
N ARG A 186 -3.59 -11.85 19.40
CA ARG A 186 -3.77 -13.28 19.14
C ARG A 186 -4.74 -13.98 20.09
N THR A 187 -5.38 -13.24 20.99
CA THR A 187 -6.37 -13.72 21.93
C THR A 187 -7.58 -12.81 21.92
N MET A 188 -8.77 -13.37 22.17
CA MET A 188 -10.00 -12.57 22.26
C MET A 188 -9.96 -11.58 23.42
N GLU A 189 -9.30 -11.91 24.54
CA GLU A 189 -9.07 -11.01 25.67
C GLU A 189 -8.28 -9.77 25.23
N GLY A 190 -7.14 -9.96 24.55
CA GLY A 190 -6.35 -8.86 24.01
C GLY A 190 -7.09 -8.04 22.95
N ILE A 191 -7.96 -8.66 22.15
CA ILE A 191 -8.85 -7.92 21.22
C ILE A 191 -9.82 -7.05 22.00
N GLY A 192 -10.39 -7.56 23.10
CA GLY A 192 -11.28 -6.81 23.98
C GLY A 192 -10.58 -5.60 24.62
N GLU A 193 -9.35 -5.77 25.11
CA GLU A 193 -8.54 -4.68 25.65
C GLU A 193 -8.25 -3.60 24.58
N ALA A 194 -7.86 -4.03 23.39
CA ALA A 194 -7.64 -3.13 22.27
C ALA A 194 -8.92 -2.39 21.85
N ALA A 195 -10.07 -3.07 21.85
CA ALA A 195 -11.37 -2.49 21.56
C ALA A 195 -11.74 -1.39 22.58
N CYS A 196 -11.56 -1.67 23.88
CA CYS A 196 -11.76 -0.67 24.93
C CYS A 196 -10.84 0.54 24.78
N PHE A 197 -9.56 0.33 24.47
CA PHE A 197 -8.62 1.41 24.17
C PHE A 197 -9.07 2.27 22.97
N MET A 198 -9.78 1.68 22.02
CA MET A 198 -10.34 2.36 20.84
C MET A 198 -11.70 3.01 21.11
N GLY A 199 -12.25 2.87 22.33
CA GLY A 199 -13.54 3.44 22.75
C GLY A 199 -14.76 2.59 22.43
N HIS A 200 -14.58 1.29 22.18
CA HIS A 200 -15.67 0.33 22.03
C HIS A 200 -16.03 -0.34 23.38
N GLU A 201 -17.27 -0.77 23.54
CA GLU A 201 -17.77 -1.45 24.75
C GLU A 201 -17.34 -2.94 24.84
N GLY A 202 -16.24 -3.30 24.16
CA GLY A 202 -15.68 -4.65 24.15
C GLY A 202 -15.40 -5.18 22.75
N ASP A 203 -15.01 -6.43 22.66
CA ASP A 203 -14.58 -7.10 21.42
C ASP A 203 -15.70 -7.19 20.37
N ARG A 204 -16.93 -7.60 20.77
CA ARG A 204 -18.04 -7.81 19.82
C ARG A 204 -18.43 -6.57 19.02
N PRO A 205 -18.74 -5.40 19.65
CA PRO A 205 -19.06 -4.19 18.91
C PRO A 205 -17.91 -3.73 17.99
N PHE A 206 -16.67 -3.87 18.45
CA PHE A 206 -15.50 -3.56 17.67
C PHE A 206 -15.37 -4.47 16.44
N LEU A 207 -15.45 -5.78 16.62
CA LEU A 207 -15.32 -6.75 15.52
C LEU A 207 -16.46 -6.62 14.52
N GLN A 208 -17.69 -6.35 14.96
CA GLN A 208 -18.82 -6.10 14.07
C GLN A 208 -18.61 -4.83 13.23
N ALA A 209 -18.09 -3.76 13.83
CA ALA A 209 -17.74 -2.54 13.09
C ALA A 209 -16.63 -2.81 12.06
N LEU A 210 -15.59 -3.54 12.47
CA LEU A 210 -14.48 -3.89 11.59
C LEU A 210 -14.93 -4.80 10.44
N GLU A 211 -15.79 -5.79 10.70
CA GLU A 211 -16.38 -6.66 9.69
C GLU A 211 -17.16 -5.86 8.65
N THR A 212 -17.94 -4.89 9.09
CA THR A 212 -18.70 -3.99 8.20
C THR A 212 -17.74 -3.21 7.28
N VAL A 213 -16.68 -2.65 7.83
CA VAL A 213 -15.63 -1.93 7.05
C VAL A 213 -14.99 -2.83 6.01
N LEU A 214 -14.57 -4.04 6.40
CA LEU A 214 -13.91 -4.99 5.50
C LEU A 214 -14.88 -5.54 4.43
N ALA A 215 -16.11 -5.86 4.80
CA ALA A 215 -17.14 -6.33 3.88
C ALA A 215 -17.48 -5.27 2.82
N GLU A 216 -17.54 -4.01 3.22
CA GLU A 216 -17.81 -2.92 2.31
C GLU A 216 -16.62 -2.63 1.39
N ALA A 217 -15.39 -2.72 1.89
CA ALA A 217 -14.18 -2.58 1.06
C ALA A 217 -14.16 -3.59 -0.11
N VAL A 218 -14.71 -4.80 0.06
CA VAL A 218 -14.84 -5.80 -1.02
C VAL A 218 -15.61 -5.24 -2.19
N SER A 219 -16.75 -4.60 -1.95
CA SER A 219 -17.66 -4.14 -3.01
C SER A 219 -16.99 -3.14 -3.96
N TYR A 220 -15.98 -2.42 -3.48
CA TYR A 220 -15.22 -1.44 -4.25
C TYR A 220 -13.93 -2.02 -4.86
N THR A 221 -13.28 -2.95 -4.19
CA THR A 221 -12.01 -3.54 -4.69
C THR A 221 -12.23 -4.63 -5.73
N HIS A 222 -13.44 -5.20 -5.82
CA HIS A 222 -13.86 -6.09 -6.89
C HIS A 222 -14.44 -5.37 -8.12
N LEU A 223 -14.37 -4.03 -8.16
CA LEU A 223 -14.80 -3.27 -9.33
C LEU A 223 -14.12 -3.83 -10.60
N THR A 224 -14.94 -4.30 -11.50
CA THR A 224 -14.56 -4.42 -12.91
C THR A 224 -14.13 -3.03 -13.36
N LEU A 225 -12.88 -2.92 -13.80
CA LEU A 225 -12.40 -1.67 -14.39
C LEU A 225 -13.36 -1.24 -15.49
N PRO A 226 -13.58 0.06 -15.68
CA PRO A 226 -14.46 0.52 -16.73
C PRO A 226 -14.04 -0.13 -18.04
N THR A 227 -14.98 -0.77 -18.70
CA THR A 227 -14.82 -1.23 -20.07
C THR A 227 -14.68 0.03 -20.90
N ILE A 228 -13.45 0.37 -21.27
CA ILE A 228 -13.14 1.49 -22.16
C ILE A 228 -13.38 1.05 -23.60
#